data_9cc988e6a79237a8f0e09d01fd4a7fd9
#
_entry.id   9cc988e6a79237a8f0e09d01fd4a7fd9
#
_cell.length_a   1.000
_cell.length_b   1.000
_cell.length_c   1.000
_cell.angle_alpha   90.00
_cell.angle_beta   90.00
_cell.angle_gamma   90.00
#
_symmetry.space_group_name_H-M   'P 1'
#
loop_
_entity.id
_entity.type
_entity.pdbx_description
1 polymer ?
#
loop_
_entity_poly.entity_id
_entity_poly.type
_entity_poly.pdbx_seq_one_letter_code
_entity_poly.pdbx_strand_id
1 'polypeptide(L)' 'MPRIQSVHWKEFEKSLFKVGCEFKREKGDHCVYWKRGIKRPVVVPRETSLPAFIILNNLKVLGITREEYLKIIGEL' A
#
# COMPACT_ATOMS: atom_id res chain seq x y z
N MET A 1 14.51 15.01 -3.32
CA MET A 1 13.17 14.40 -3.32
C MET A 1 13.04 13.43 -2.15
N PRO A 2 11.91 13.45 -1.46
CA PRO A 2 11.72 12.50 -0.36
C PRO A 2 11.70 11.07 -0.89
N ARG A 3 12.38 10.19 -0.17
CA ARG A 3 12.40 8.77 -0.53
C ARG A 3 11.23 8.03 0.10
N ILE A 4 10.73 7.04 -0.61
CA ILE A 4 9.81 6.08 -0.02
C ILE A 4 10.65 5.18 0.90
N GLN A 5 10.35 5.23 2.19
CA GLN A 5 11.05 4.40 3.17
C GLN A 5 10.24 3.14 3.44
N SER A 6 10.94 2.07 3.84
CA SER A 6 10.25 0.87 4.28
C SER A 6 9.44 1.18 5.54
N VAL A 7 8.25 0.58 5.64
CA VAL A 7 7.38 0.75 6.80
C VAL A 7 6.84 -0.63 7.18
N HIS A 8 6.32 -0.74 8.40
CA HIS A 8 5.62 -1.95 8.80
C HIS A 8 4.39 -2.15 7.89
N TRP A 9 4.10 -3.39 7.53
CA TRP A 9 3.00 -3.66 6.61
C TRP A 9 1.65 -3.09 7.09
N LYS A 10 1.44 -3.02 8.40
CA LYS A 10 0.21 -2.44 8.96
C LYS A 10 0.13 -0.93 8.74
N GLU A 11 1.25 -0.24 8.72
CA GLU A 11 1.27 1.19 8.41
C GLU A 11 0.88 1.42 6.95
N PHE A 12 1.40 0.58 6.06
CA PHE A 12 1.02 0.66 4.67
C PHE A 12 -0.47 0.32 4.48
N GLU A 13 -0.96 -0.68 5.21
CA GLU A 13 -2.38 -1.04 5.18
C GLU A 13 -3.26 0.15 5.55
N LYS A 14 -2.88 0.91 6.57
CA LYS A 14 -3.63 2.11 6.96
C LYS A 14 -3.72 3.11 5.80
N SER A 15 -2.63 3.28 5.07
CA SER A 15 -2.64 4.19 3.92
C SER A 15 -3.56 3.66 2.81
N LEU A 16 -3.62 2.34 2.62
CA LEU A 16 -4.53 1.74 1.65
C LEU A 16 -5.99 2.02 2.00
N PHE A 17 -6.36 1.89 3.26
CA PHE A 17 -7.72 2.19 3.69
C PHE A 17 -8.06 3.67 3.49
N LYS A 18 -7.09 4.54 3.72
CA LYS A 18 -7.27 5.99 3.50
C LYS A 18 -7.62 6.31 2.06
N VAL A 19 -7.07 5.59 1.10
CA VAL A 19 -7.34 5.86 -0.32
C VAL A 19 -8.55 5.06 -0.85
N GLY A 20 -9.24 4.34 0.02
CA GLY A 20 -10.46 3.65 -0.37
C GLY A 20 -10.32 2.17 -0.70
N CYS A 21 -9.19 1.56 -0.37
CA CYS A 21 -9.03 0.13 -0.55
C CYS A 21 -9.83 -0.64 0.50
N GLU A 22 -10.27 -1.83 0.11
CA GLU A 22 -10.94 -2.77 1.01
C GLU A 22 -10.10 -4.03 1.12
N PHE A 23 -10.03 -4.58 2.32
CA PHE A 23 -9.41 -5.89 2.53
C PHE A 23 -10.31 -6.95 1.90
N LYS A 24 -9.73 -7.84 1.09
CA LYS A 24 -10.49 -8.91 0.44
C LYS A 24 -10.23 -10.27 1.07
N ARG A 25 -8.97 -10.62 1.24
CA ARG A 25 -8.62 -11.94 1.79
C ARG A 25 -7.16 -12.01 2.17
N GLU A 26 -6.84 -13.04 2.96
CA GLU A 26 -5.47 -13.46 3.20
C GLU A 26 -5.16 -14.63 2.29
N LYS A 27 -3.93 -14.67 1.80
CA LYS A 27 -3.43 -15.82 1.06
C LYS A 27 -2.01 -16.08 1.54
N GLY A 28 -1.85 -17.08 2.41
CA GLY A 28 -0.57 -17.33 3.05
C GLY A 28 -0.16 -16.13 3.89
N ASP A 29 1.05 -15.63 3.66
CA ASP A 29 1.59 -14.46 4.37
C ASP A 29 1.25 -13.14 3.68
N HIS A 30 0.32 -13.15 2.74
CA HIS A 30 -0.04 -11.96 1.97
C HIS A 30 -1.47 -11.55 2.24
N CYS A 31 -1.68 -10.23 2.31
CA CYS A 31 -3.01 -9.64 2.37
C CYS A 31 -3.37 -9.08 1.01
N VAL A 32 -4.59 -9.31 0.57
CA VAL A 32 -5.07 -8.86 -0.74
C VAL A 32 -6.14 -7.81 -0.54
N TYR A 33 -5.99 -6.68 -1.24
CA TYR A 33 -6.90 -5.55 -1.16
C TYR A 33 -7.43 -5.20 -2.54
N TRP A 34 -8.60 -4.59 -2.56
CA TRP A 34 -9.23 -4.15 -3.79
C TRP A 34 -9.73 -2.73 -3.65
N LYS A 35 -9.74 -2.02 -4.75
CA LYS A 35 -10.31 -0.69 -4.82
C LYS A 35 -11.04 -0.54 -6.13
N ARG A 36 -12.16 0.16 -6.12
CA ARG A 36 -12.91 0.45 -7.32
C ARG A 36 -12.04 1.20 -8.32
N GLY A 37 -12.02 0.73 -9.57
CA GLY A 37 -11.28 1.36 -10.65
C GLY A 37 -9.89 0.82 -10.91
N ILE A 38 -9.35 0.00 -10.01
CA ILE A 38 -8.03 -0.61 -10.26
C ILE A 38 -8.20 -1.87 -11.11
N LYS A 39 -7.16 -2.21 -11.86
CA LYS A 39 -7.21 -3.33 -12.81
C LYS A 39 -6.74 -4.65 -12.22
N ARG A 40 -6.03 -4.60 -11.11
CA ARG A 40 -5.54 -5.79 -10.43
C ARG A 40 -5.46 -5.51 -8.94
N PRO A 41 -5.47 -6.56 -8.10
CA PRO A 41 -5.46 -6.35 -6.65
C PRO A 41 -4.13 -5.80 -6.16
N VAL A 42 -4.20 -5.13 -5.01
CA VAL A 42 -3.02 -4.74 -4.25
C VAL A 42 -2.67 -5.90 -3.33
N VAL A 43 -1.43 -6.37 -3.40
CA VAL A 43 -0.96 -7.49 -2.58
C VAL A 43 0.15 -7.00 -1.67
N VAL A 44 -0.02 -7.21 -0.37
CA VAL A 44 0.92 -6.74 0.65
C VAL A 44 1.42 -7.93 1.48
N PRO A 45 2.72 -8.25 1.41
CA PRO A 45 3.28 -9.27 2.29
C PRO A 45 3.34 -8.75 3.73
N ARG A 46 3.13 -9.64 4.69
CA ARG A 46 3.14 -9.27 6.10
C ARG A 46 4.57 -9.19 6.62
N GLU A 47 5.26 -8.13 6.29
CA GLU A 47 6.64 -7.92 6.72
C GLU A 47 6.73 -6.73 7.65
N THR A 48 7.53 -6.87 8.71
CA THR A 48 7.75 -5.79 9.66
C THR A 48 8.46 -4.61 9.01
N SER A 49 9.21 -4.88 7.96
CA SER A 49 9.88 -3.84 7.17
C SER A 49 9.54 -4.08 5.71
N LEU A 50 8.44 -3.50 5.26
CA LEU A 50 7.95 -3.67 3.89
C LEU A 50 8.89 -2.95 2.93
N PRO A 51 9.50 -3.67 1.96
CA PRO A 51 10.45 -3.02 1.04
C PRO A 51 9.82 -1.90 0.22
N ALA A 52 10.59 -0.85 -0.04
CA ALA A 52 10.11 0.29 -0.80
C ALA A 52 9.60 -0.10 -2.19
N PHE A 53 10.22 -1.08 -2.84
CA PHE A 53 9.79 -1.47 -4.19
C PHE A 53 8.38 -2.09 -4.18
N ILE A 54 8.00 -2.78 -3.11
CA ILE A 54 6.65 -3.31 -2.95
C ILE A 54 5.65 -2.14 -2.85
N ILE A 55 6.00 -1.13 -2.05
CA ILE A 55 5.17 0.06 -1.91
C ILE A 55 4.99 0.74 -3.28
N LEU A 56 6.10 0.98 -3.98
CA LEU A 56 6.08 1.65 -5.28
C LEU A 56 5.25 0.89 -6.31
N ASN A 57 5.37 -0.43 -6.35
CA ASN A 57 4.59 -1.24 -7.28
C ASN A 57 3.09 -1.11 -7.00
N ASN A 58 2.71 -1.11 -5.73
CA ASN A 58 1.31 -0.98 -5.36
C ASN A 58 0.77 0.43 -5.62
N LEU A 59 1.61 1.46 -5.47
CA LEU A 59 1.21 2.83 -5.82
C LEU A 59 0.90 2.93 -7.32
N LYS A 60 1.66 2.23 -8.16
CA LYS A 60 1.39 2.17 -9.60
C LYS A 60 0.04 1.52 -9.89
N VAL A 61 -0.27 0.42 -9.22
CA VAL A 61 -1.56 -0.24 -9.36
C VAL A 61 -2.70 0.70 -8.98
N LEU A 62 -2.50 1.49 -7.93
CA LEU A 62 -3.50 2.43 -7.42
C LEU A 62 -3.58 3.73 -8.21
N GLY A 63 -2.56 4.04 -9.01
CA GLY A 63 -2.49 5.32 -9.71
C GLY A 63 -2.21 6.49 -8.79
N ILE A 64 -1.49 6.25 -7.70
CA ILE A 64 -1.17 7.28 -6.70
C ILE A 64 0.29 7.67 -6.84
N THR A 65 0.57 8.97 -6.75
CA THR A 65 1.94 9.48 -6.83
C THR A 65 2.66 9.29 -5.49
N ARG A 66 4.00 9.38 -5.52
CA ARG A 66 4.81 9.35 -4.30
C ARG A 66 4.39 10.44 -3.34
N GLU A 67 4.21 11.64 -3.87
CA GLU A 67 3.84 12.81 -3.08
C GLU A 67 2.52 12.59 -2.35
N GLU A 68 1.54 12.04 -3.06
CA GLU A 68 0.25 11.72 -2.46
C GLU A 68 0.40 10.68 -1.35
N TYR A 69 1.17 9.63 -1.60
CA TYR A 69 1.39 8.60 -0.59
C TYR A 69 2.10 9.15 0.65
N LEU A 70 3.16 9.95 0.44
CA LEU A 70 3.92 10.53 1.56
C LEU A 70 3.04 11.44 2.41
N LYS A 71 2.16 12.19 1.78
CA LYS A 71 1.20 13.03 2.50
C LYS A 71 0.25 12.18 3.33
N ILE A 72 -0.29 11.12 2.74
CA ILE A 72 -1.23 10.23 3.42
C ILE A 72 -0.59 9.56 4.63
N ILE A 73 0.60 8.99 4.45
CA ILE A 73 1.27 8.26 5.52
C ILE A 73 1.74 9.19 6.63
N GLY A 74 2.05 10.43 6.29
CA GLY A 74 2.42 11.45 7.29
C GLY A 74 1.25 11.94 8.12
N GLU A 75 0.02 11.71 7.67
CA GLU A 75 -1.20 12.12 8.38
C GLU A 75 -1.81 11.01 9.25
N LEU A 76 -1.24 9.82 9.22
CA LEU A 76 -1.77 8.68 9.96
C LEU A 76 -1.50 8.77 11.47
#